data_f10b81e533fd0b9f1d91878570bc4585
#
_entry.id   f10b81e533fd0b9f1d91878570bc4585
#
_cell.length_a   1.000
_cell.length_b   1.000
_cell.length_c   1.000
_cell.angle_alpha   90.00
_cell.angle_beta   90.00
_cell.angle_gamma   90.00
#
_symmetry.space_group_name_H-M   'P 1'
#
loop_
_entity.id
_entity.type
_entity.pdbx_description
1 polymer ?
#
loop_
_entity_poly.entity_id
_entity_poly.type
_entity_poly.pdbx_seq_one_letter_code
_entity_poly.pdbx_strand_id
1 'polypeptide(L)'
;MDKTSLEVIQSFVAKLLERHREIQNNEDEDQSLVYANSLLTYWLQRKKHADLPPQIVVIGPTQAGKSTITNLLLGGQVAEASPLAGFTRHASGYFTDPTDEKIETACDILLPGLNRSLRRNLTNDRLDCFALQFKPDTLAIRKPLMVWDTPDFDSFSSRSYRSTVPKLCAIADLIVLVVSKDKYADQTVWNMLELIGQIKRPLLVCINKTPGTNQAEIRAVVEKKFLDERIAVSGITTLPMLTEDDFSTWLKQPETEQFRKLADASLIPDAGLQDVTQLKQFLQRHWETWTTAVNEEHVARQQWEHIVSTKLKEITATYERDYLHNPNYGDTIQRAIARLLELLELPGIAAGLARARQTISWPARKIVGYFKKPNANGNGNGTPDHETQALNDALAHLLLELQRAAGQQAANAPDTTRRWWQQLWKHTQSQSSKLTASGKKSIKVHQLNFEPHIEASAQELFLHLQEHPTTLNGLRAARVSTDAAAVVIALKTGGIGLNDLILTPAMLSFSTMLAESAVGRYMQTIEEKLKIIQLDSMQKHVLFPMQQQLISMPTKMEREGLYCLSPSEFEATNKALERLIS
;
A
#
# COMPACT_ATOMS: atom_id res chain seq x y z
N MET A 1 -13.32 -15.09 -23.82
CA MET A 1 -13.00 -14.00 -22.87
C MET A 1 -12.09 -14.57 -21.78
N ASP A 2 -10.98 -13.95 -21.52
CA ASP A 2 -10.03 -14.41 -20.50
C ASP A 2 -10.61 -14.14 -19.09
N LYS A 3 -11.20 -15.19 -18.51
CA LYS A 3 -11.81 -15.16 -17.17
C LYS A 3 -10.79 -14.79 -16.10
N THR A 4 -9.56 -15.23 -16.28
CA THR A 4 -8.45 -14.96 -15.35
C THR A 4 -8.14 -13.47 -15.30
N SER A 5 -8.10 -12.79 -16.46
CA SER A 5 -7.91 -11.34 -16.52
C SER A 5 -9.03 -10.57 -15.84
N LEU A 6 -10.30 -10.98 -16.00
CA LEU A 6 -11.42 -10.35 -15.29
C LEU A 6 -11.36 -10.53 -13.77
N GLU A 7 -10.98 -11.72 -13.30
CA GLU A 7 -10.83 -12.00 -11.86
C GLU A 7 -9.73 -11.12 -11.23
N VAL A 8 -8.60 -10.95 -11.93
CA VAL A 8 -7.50 -10.06 -11.50
C VAL A 8 -7.98 -8.62 -11.43
N ILE A 9 -8.64 -8.12 -12.49
CA ILE A 9 -9.14 -6.74 -12.54
C ILE A 9 -10.20 -6.51 -11.45
N GLN A 10 -11.13 -7.44 -11.25
CA GLN A 10 -12.18 -7.32 -10.24
C GLN A 10 -11.58 -7.27 -8.82
N SER A 11 -10.62 -8.14 -8.51
CA SER A 11 -9.95 -8.13 -7.21
C SER A 11 -9.23 -6.80 -6.94
N PHE A 12 -8.57 -6.25 -7.95
CA PHE A 12 -7.89 -4.95 -7.86
C PHE A 12 -8.87 -3.79 -7.70
N VAL A 13 -9.95 -3.76 -8.49
CA VAL A 13 -11.01 -2.73 -8.41
C VAL A 13 -11.70 -2.76 -7.04
N ALA A 14 -11.93 -3.95 -6.47
CA ALA A 14 -12.48 -4.09 -5.13
C ALA A 14 -11.57 -3.47 -4.06
N LYS A 15 -10.27 -3.71 -4.14
CA LYS A 15 -9.28 -3.09 -3.24
C LYS A 15 -9.17 -1.57 -3.43
N LEU A 16 -9.24 -1.09 -4.68
CA LEU A 16 -9.30 0.35 -4.95
C LEU A 16 -10.52 1.00 -4.30
N LEU A 17 -11.67 0.34 -4.37
CA LEU A 17 -12.90 0.83 -3.76
C LEU A 17 -12.79 0.87 -2.23
N GLU A 18 -12.24 -0.18 -1.61
CA GLU A 18 -11.99 -0.22 -0.16
C GLU A 18 -11.04 0.91 0.27
N ARG A 19 -9.92 1.06 -0.45
CA ARG A 19 -8.98 2.16 -0.25
C ARG A 19 -9.65 3.54 -0.35
N HIS A 20 -10.49 3.73 -1.38
CA HIS A 20 -11.21 5.01 -1.58
C HIS A 20 -12.11 5.32 -0.38
N ARG A 21 -12.84 4.32 0.14
CA ARG A 21 -13.68 4.46 1.34
C ARG A 21 -12.88 4.88 2.57
N GLU A 22 -11.73 4.26 2.80
CA GLU A 22 -10.86 4.60 3.94
C GLU A 22 -10.30 6.02 3.82
N ILE A 23 -9.91 6.47 2.61
CA ILE A 23 -9.38 7.82 2.39
C ILE A 23 -10.45 8.89 2.61
N GLN A 24 -11.70 8.63 2.21
CA GLN A 24 -12.80 9.59 2.25
C GLN A 24 -13.68 9.48 3.51
N ASN A 25 -13.28 8.66 4.51
CA ASN A 25 -14.07 8.38 5.71
C ASN A 25 -15.52 7.94 5.41
N ASN A 26 -15.73 7.20 4.31
CA ASN A 26 -17.03 6.72 3.82
C ASN A 26 -18.03 7.84 3.44
N GLU A 27 -17.61 9.10 3.30
CA GLU A 27 -18.55 10.19 3.06
C GLU A 27 -18.95 10.37 1.59
N ASP A 28 -18.08 9.99 0.63
CA ASP A 28 -18.38 10.15 -0.80
C ASP A 28 -17.67 9.05 -1.62
N GLU A 29 -18.40 7.98 -1.94
CA GLU A 29 -17.86 6.89 -2.77
C GLU A 29 -17.81 7.30 -4.24
N ASP A 30 -16.71 6.97 -4.93
CA ASP A 30 -16.65 7.11 -6.39
C ASP A 30 -17.65 6.17 -7.05
N GLN A 31 -18.72 6.75 -7.57
CA GLN A 31 -19.85 6.04 -8.19
C GLN A 31 -19.40 5.20 -9.39
N SER A 32 -18.40 5.66 -10.14
CA SER A 32 -17.88 4.95 -11.31
C SER A 32 -17.11 3.69 -10.89
N LEU A 33 -16.36 3.78 -9.80
CA LEU A 33 -15.61 2.66 -9.23
C LEU A 33 -16.56 1.62 -8.60
N VAL A 34 -17.61 2.09 -7.90
CA VAL A 34 -18.69 1.23 -7.37
C VAL A 34 -19.37 0.48 -8.49
N TYR A 35 -19.72 1.19 -9.57
CA TYR A 35 -20.39 0.59 -10.73
C TYR A 35 -19.49 -0.43 -11.42
N ALA A 36 -18.20 -0.11 -11.62
CA ALA A 36 -17.20 -1.04 -12.15
C ALA A 36 -17.10 -2.35 -11.36
N ASN A 37 -16.96 -2.23 -10.04
CA ASN A 37 -16.87 -3.41 -9.17
C ASN A 37 -18.14 -4.29 -9.28
N SER A 38 -19.31 -3.68 -9.34
CA SER A 38 -20.57 -4.40 -9.47
C SER A 38 -20.75 -5.03 -10.84
N LEU A 39 -20.37 -4.35 -11.93
CA LEU A 39 -20.38 -4.89 -13.29
C LEU A 39 -19.44 -6.09 -13.43
N LEU A 40 -18.21 -5.97 -12.93
CA LEU A 40 -17.23 -7.06 -12.95
C LEU A 40 -17.73 -8.28 -12.16
N THR A 41 -18.31 -8.04 -10.97
CA THR A 41 -18.92 -9.09 -10.15
C THR A 41 -20.07 -9.77 -10.90
N TYR A 42 -20.96 -8.99 -11.53
CA TYR A 42 -22.06 -9.51 -12.33
C TYR A 42 -21.55 -10.39 -13.49
N TRP A 43 -20.56 -9.91 -14.25
CA TRP A 43 -19.97 -10.68 -15.36
C TRP A 43 -19.34 -11.99 -14.92
N LEU A 44 -18.66 -12.01 -13.78
CA LEU A 44 -17.98 -13.21 -13.26
C LEU A 44 -18.94 -14.24 -12.65
N GLN A 45 -20.06 -13.78 -12.08
CA GLN A 45 -20.89 -14.62 -11.23
C GLN A 45 -22.26 -14.94 -11.85
N ARG A 46 -22.84 -14.05 -12.70
CA ARG A 46 -24.22 -14.22 -13.22
C ARG A 46 -24.47 -15.58 -13.88
N LYS A 47 -23.52 -16.08 -14.69
CA LYS A 47 -23.65 -17.39 -15.35
C LYS A 47 -23.73 -18.57 -14.38
N LYS A 48 -23.19 -18.43 -13.17
CA LYS A 48 -23.29 -19.46 -12.13
C LYS A 48 -24.65 -19.47 -11.42
N HIS A 49 -25.41 -18.39 -11.58
CA HIS A 49 -26.71 -18.16 -10.97
C HIS A 49 -27.77 -17.95 -12.08
N ALA A 50 -27.83 -18.90 -13.02
CA ALA A 50 -28.74 -18.83 -14.17
C ALA A 50 -30.24 -18.84 -13.78
N ASP A 51 -30.55 -19.38 -12.61
CA ASP A 51 -31.94 -19.47 -12.08
C ASP A 51 -32.49 -18.12 -11.57
N LEU A 52 -31.69 -17.05 -11.55
CA LEU A 52 -32.18 -15.72 -11.19
C LEU A 52 -33.22 -15.23 -12.23
N PRO A 53 -34.40 -14.78 -11.78
CA PRO A 53 -35.40 -14.21 -12.69
C PRO A 53 -34.88 -12.91 -13.32
N PRO A 54 -35.49 -12.47 -14.44
CA PRO A 54 -35.17 -11.17 -15.03
C PRO A 54 -35.32 -10.04 -13.99
N GLN A 55 -34.41 -9.07 -14.05
CA GLN A 55 -34.27 -8.00 -13.05
C GLN A 55 -34.72 -6.66 -13.62
N ILE A 56 -35.78 -6.07 -13.08
CA ILE A 56 -36.15 -4.67 -13.35
C ILE A 56 -35.71 -3.80 -12.18
N VAL A 57 -35.01 -2.74 -12.48
CA VAL A 57 -34.54 -1.77 -11.46
C VAL A 57 -35.23 -0.43 -11.70
N VAL A 58 -36.05 -0.01 -10.74
CA VAL A 58 -36.78 1.26 -10.78
C VAL A 58 -35.95 2.33 -10.09
N ILE A 59 -35.49 3.34 -10.84
CA ILE A 59 -34.66 4.44 -10.37
C ILE A 59 -35.36 5.79 -10.57
N GLY A 60 -34.93 6.82 -9.87
CA GLY A 60 -35.45 8.16 -10.04
C GLY A 60 -35.24 9.04 -8.81
N PRO A 61 -35.44 10.35 -8.95
CA PRO A 61 -35.29 11.29 -7.85
C PRO A 61 -36.37 11.12 -6.77
N THR A 62 -36.17 11.84 -5.68
CA THR A 62 -37.11 11.90 -4.55
C THR A 62 -38.52 12.30 -5.02
N GLN A 63 -39.52 11.59 -4.50
CA GLN A 63 -40.93 11.85 -4.82
C GLN A 63 -41.34 11.67 -6.29
N ALA A 64 -40.53 11.07 -7.15
CA ALA A 64 -40.88 10.78 -8.53
C ALA A 64 -42.00 9.69 -8.65
N GLY A 65 -42.20 8.88 -7.61
CA GLY A 65 -43.20 7.82 -7.58
C GLY A 65 -42.65 6.44 -7.89
N LYS A 66 -41.39 6.15 -7.59
CA LYS A 66 -40.72 4.84 -7.82
C LYS A 66 -41.50 3.67 -7.26
N SER A 67 -41.90 3.73 -6.00
CA SER A 67 -42.69 2.66 -5.36
C SER A 67 -44.06 2.45 -6.02
N THR A 68 -44.69 3.53 -6.52
CA THR A 68 -45.91 3.42 -7.31
C THR A 68 -45.68 2.67 -8.63
N ILE A 69 -44.61 3.01 -9.34
CA ILE A 69 -44.24 2.32 -10.60
C ILE A 69 -43.85 0.86 -10.33
N THR A 70 -43.15 0.59 -9.25
CA THR A 70 -42.86 -0.77 -8.76
C THR A 70 -44.14 -1.57 -8.55
N ASN A 71 -45.15 -0.98 -7.90
CA ASN A 71 -46.48 -1.60 -7.72
C ASN A 71 -47.19 -1.85 -9.05
N LEU A 72 -47.12 -0.92 -10.01
CA LEU A 72 -47.70 -1.11 -11.34
C LEU A 72 -47.02 -2.25 -12.11
N LEU A 73 -45.71 -2.37 -12.05
CA LEU A 73 -44.97 -3.48 -12.70
C LEU A 73 -45.32 -4.84 -12.10
N LEU A 74 -45.46 -4.89 -10.78
CA LEU A 74 -45.87 -6.10 -10.05
C LEU A 74 -47.36 -6.38 -10.13
N GLY A 75 -48.19 -5.40 -10.46
CA GLY A 75 -49.66 -5.54 -10.51
C GLY A 75 -50.25 -5.80 -9.12
N GLY A 76 -49.68 -5.22 -8.06
CA GLY A 76 -50.15 -5.35 -6.69
C GLY A 76 -49.51 -4.27 -5.79
N GLN A 77 -50.22 -3.84 -4.76
CA GLN A 77 -49.70 -2.85 -3.77
C GLN A 77 -48.77 -3.54 -2.78
N VAL A 78 -47.52 -3.71 -3.16
CA VAL A 78 -46.51 -4.43 -2.37
C VAL A 78 -45.40 -3.52 -1.83
N ALA A 79 -45.04 -2.48 -2.58
CA ALA A 79 -44.10 -1.44 -2.14
C ALA A 79 -44.88 -0.32 -1.42
N GLU A 80 -44.42 0.09 -0.27
CA GLU A 80 -45.01 1.22 0.45
C GLU A 80 -44.68 2.52 -0.26
N ALA A 81 -45.70 3.20 -0.75
CA ALA A 81 -45.59 4.51 -1.33
C ALA A 81 -45.95 5.57 -0.28
N SER A 82 -45.06 6.52 -0.06
CA SER A 82 -45.29 7.62 0.88
C SER A 82 -45.04 8.97 0.19
N PRO A 83 -45.82 9.99 0.49
CA PRO A 83 -45.57 11.36 0.01
C PRO A 83 -44.40 12.03 0.73
N LEU A 84 -43.85 11.42 1.79
CA LEU A 84 -42.71 11.97 2.54
C LEU A 84 -41.40 11.75 1.77
N ALA A 85 -40.62 12.81 1.67
CA ALA A 85 -39.29 12.74 1.05
C ALA A 85 -38.33 11.87 1.86
N GLY A 86 -37.51 11.05 1.21
CA GLY A 86 -36.53 10.17 1.86
C GLY A 86 -37.15 9.01 2.63
N PHE A 87 -38.36 8.60 2.26
CA PHE A 87 -39.03 7.44 2.88
C PHE A 87 -38.34 6.12 2.54
N THR A 88 -37.97 5.92 1.28
CA THR A 88 -37.25 4.73 0.82
C THR A 88 -35.74 4.96 0.92
N ARG A 89 -35.11 4.46 1.99
CA ARG A 89 -33.66 4.57 2.23
C ARG A 89 -32.89 3.31 1.88
N HIS A 90 -33.56 2.18 1.74
CA HIS A 90 -32.98 0.87 1.45
C HIS A 90 -33.60 0.31 0.16
N ALA A 91 -32.80 -0.42 -0.59
CA ALA A 91 -33.31 -1.15 -1.72
C ALA A 91 -34.22 -2.30 -1.28
N SER A 92 -35.34 -2.47 -1.99
CA SER A 92 -36.27 -3.59 -1.77
C SER A 92 -36.50 -4.34 -3.05
N GLY A 93 -36.10 -5.62 -3.08
CA GLY A 93 -36.34 -6.54 -4.20
C GLY A 93 -37.61 -7.35 -3.95
N TYR A 94 -38.53 -7.28 -4.91
CA TYR A 94 -39.80 -8.03 -4.91
C TYR A 94 -39.76 -9.09 -6.00
N PHE A 95 -39.95 -10.35 -5.66
CA PHE A 95 -39.93 -11.45 -6.61
C PHE A 95 -41.22 -12.24 -6.59
N THR A 96 -41.61 -12.77 -7.77
CA THR A 96 -42.95 -13.31 -8.03
C THR A 96 -43.06 -14.82 -7.93
N ASP A 97 -41.93 -15.54 -8.01
CA ASP A 97 -41.91 -17.00 -7.89
C ASP A 97 -41.34 -17.45 -6.55
N PRO A 98 -41.76 -18.63 -6.04
CA PRO A 98 -41.21 -19.22 -4.84
C PRO A 98 -39.70 -19.40 -5.02
N THR A 99 -38.94 -18.86 -4.11
CA THR A 99 -37.52 -18.93 -4.18
C THR A 99 -36.98 -20.13 -3.45
N ASP A 100 -36.02 -20.72 -4.09
CA ASP A 100 -34.95 -21.49 -3.46
C ASP A 100 -34.01 -20.52 -2.72
N GLU A 101 -33.36 -20.93 -1.64
CA GLU A 101 -32.23 -20.25 -0.98
C GLU A 101 -31.18 -19.74 -1.97
N LYS A 102 -31.16 -20.32 -3.18
CA LYS A 102 -30.29 -19.97 -4.30
C LYS A 102 -30.46 -18.52 -4.79
N ILE A 103 -31.69 -18.00 -4.86
CA ILE A 103 -31.92 -16.62 -5.33
C ILE A 103 -31.42 -15.62 -4.31
N GLU A 104 -31.66 -15.90 -3.02
CA GLU A 104 -31.18 -15.05 -1.93
C GLU A 104 -29.64 -15.01 -1.90
N THR A 105 -29.00 -16.19 -2.01
CA THR A 105 -27.53 -16.31 -2.08
C THR A 105 -26.97 -15.62 -3.32
N ALA A 106 -27.65 -15.74 -4.46
CA ALA A 106 -27.23 -15.06 -5.69
C ALA A 106 -27.27 -13.53 -5.55
N CYS A 107 -28.31 -12.97 -4.92
CA CYS A 107 -28.40 -11.53 -4.64
C CYS A 107 -27.28 -11.06 -3.69
N ASP A 108 -26.98 -11.84 -2.65
CA ASP A 108 -25.87 -11.54 -1.73
C ASP A 108 -24.52 -11.47 -2.46
N ILE A 109 -24.29 -12.35 -3.44
CA ILE A 109 -23.05 -12.37 -4.24
C ILE A 109 -23.03 -11.25 -5.28
N LEU A 110 -24.14 -10.97 -5.95
CA LEU A 110 -24.22 -10.02 -7.07
C LEU A 110 -24.30 -8.56 -6.61
N LEU A 111 -24.62 -8.31 -5.34
CA LEU A 111 -24.68 -6.97 -4.74
C LEU A 111 -23.54 -6.76 -3.71
N PRO A 112 -22.28 -6.71 -4.16
CA PRO A 112 -21.14 -6.61 -3.25
C PRO A 112 -21.20 -5.34 -2.41
N GLY A 113 -20.95 -5.50 -1.10
CA GLY A 113 -20.98 -4.40 -0.13
C GLY A 113 -22.40 -3.92 0.22
N LEU A 114 -23.44 -4.72 -0.07
CA LEU A 114 -24.78 -4.60 0.53
C LEU A 114 -25.08 -5.84 1.34
N ASN A 115 -25.69 -5.66 2.51
CA ASN A 115 -26.05 -6.73 3.41
C ASN A 115 -27.54 -7.02 3.33
N ARG A 116 -27.91 -8.28 3.13
CA ARG A 116 -29.32 -8.65 3.16
C ARG A 116 -29.87 -8.59 4.59
N SER A 117 -31.03 -7.98 4.75
CA SER A 117 -31.70 -7.86 6.03
C SER A 117 -33.22 -8.09 5.89
N LEU A 118 -33.85 -8.57 6.94
CA LEU A 118 -35.31 -8.60 6.97
C LEU A 118 -35.84 -7.17 7.00
N ARG A 119 -36.92 -6.88 6.27
CA ARG A 119 -37.51 -5.53 6.19
C ARG A 119 -37.76 -4.90 7.56
N ARG A 120 -38.25 -5.69 8.53
CA ARG A 120 -38.51 -5.25 9.92
C ARG A 120 -37.23 -4.83 10.68
N ASN A 121 -36.05 -5.25 10.21
CA ASN A 121 -34.75 -4.97 10.82
C ASN A 121 -33.98 -3.85 10.10
N LEU A 122 -34.56 -3.26 9.05
CA LEU A 122 -33.97 -2.12 8.35
C LEU A 122 -34.10 -0.89 9.26
N THR A 123 -32.99 -0.39 9.73
CA THR A 123 -32.90 0.83 10.57
C THR A 123 -32.29 1.96 9.78
N ASN A 124 -32.60 3.19 10.15
CA ASN A 124 -32.05 4.38 9.50
C ASN A 124 -30.53 4.53 9.61
N ASP A 125 -29.91 3.79 10.54
CA ASP A 125 -28.47 3.86 10.81
C ASP A 125 -27.64 2.90 9.94
N ARG A 126 -28.29 1.91 9.28
CA ARG A 126 -27.63 0.92 8.42
C ARG A 126 -28.10 1.10 6.97
N LEU A 127 -27.36 1.88 6.22
CA LEU A 127 -27.69 2.26 4.84
C LEU A 127 -27.10 1.29 3.79
N ASP A 128 -26.27 0.37 4.22
CA ASP A 128 -25.63 -0.70 3.43
C ASP A 128 -26.46 -1.98 3.34
N CYS A 129 -27.78 -1.87 3.44
CA CYS A 129 -28.68 -3.02 3.49
C CYS A 129 -29.70 -3.04 2.35
N PHE A 130 -30.15 -4.25 2.00
CA PHE A 130 -31.32 -4.48 1.13
C PHE A 130 -32.25 -5.54 1.72
N ALA A 131 -33.51 -5.52 1.30
CA ALA A 131 -34.49 -6.53 1.68
C ALA A 131 -35.03 -7.27 0.46
N LEU A 132 -35.36 -8.55 0.61
CA LEU A 132 -36.06 -9.36 -0.38
C LEU A 132 -37.43 -9.75 0.13
N GLN A 133 -38.42 -9.70 -0.74
CA GLN A 133 -39.79 -10.04 -0.42
C GLN A 133 -40.43 -10.89 -1.54
N PHE A 134 -40.94 -12.05 -1.14
CA PHE A 134 -41.70 -12.91 -2.02
C PHE A 134 -43.17 -12.44 -2.13
N LYS A 135 -43.71 -12.32 -3.37
CA LYS A 135 -45.05 -11.80 -3.67
C LYS A 135 -45.72 -12.62 -4.76
N PRO A 136 -46.21 -13.85 -4.46
CA PRO A 136 -46.75 -14.77 -5.47
C PRO A 136 -48.07 -14.33 -6.08
N ASP A 137 -48.90 -13.62 -5.29
CA ASP A 137 -50.30 -13.30 -5.65
C ASP A 137 -50.43 -12.02 -6.49
N THR A 138 -49.31 -11.54 -7.08
CA THR A 138 -49.31 -10.34 -7.91
C THR A 138 -49.62 -10.63 -9.35
N LEU A 139 -50.22 -9.65 -10.05
CA LEU A 139 -50.44 -9.66 -11.51
C LEU A 139 -49.26 -9.01 -12.23
N ALA A 140 -48.02 -9.49 -11.97
CA ALA A 140 -46.80 -8.95 -12.58
C ALA A 140 -46.87 -9.01 -14.13
N ILE A 141 -46.13 -8.10 -14.79
CA ILE A 141 -46.04 -8.05 -16.27
C ILE A 141 -45.49 -9.34 -16.85
N ARG A 142 -44.68 -10.06 -16.12
CA ARG A 142 -44.08 -11.36 -16.48
C ARG A 142 -43.85 -12.18 -15.21
N LYS A 143 -43.80 -13.49 -15.31
CA LYS A 143 -43.40 -14.44 -14.28
C LYS A 143 -42.46 -15.50 -14.89
N PRO A 144 -41.31 -15.81 -14.31
CA PRO A 144 -40.74 -15.19 -13.12
C PRO A 144 -40.23 -13.76 -13.35
N LEU A 145 -40.25 -12.94 -12.31
CA LEU A 145 -39.79 -11.54 -12.35
C LEU A 145 -39.28 -11.09 -10.99
N MET A 146 -38.26 -10.25 -11.01
CA MET A 146 -37.78 -9.51 -9.84
C MET A 146 -37.76 -8.01 -10.11
N VAL A 147 -38.38 -7.23 -9.24
CA VAL A 147 -38.46 -5.77 -9.36
C VAL A 147 -37.83 -5.13 -8.13
N TRP A 148 -36.89 -4.23 -8.35
CA TRP A 148 -36.20 -3.49 -7.32
C TRP A 148 -36.74 -2.08 -7.20
N ASP A 149 -37.25 -1.73 -6.02
CA ASP A 149 -37.52 -0.35 -5.62
C ASP A 149 -36.25 0.22 -4.98
N THR A 150 -35.72 1.28 -5.57
CA THR A 150 -34.43 1.86 -5.15
C THR A 150 -34.62 3.06 -4.24
N PRO A 151 -33.65 3.35 -3.36
CA PRO A 151 -33.64 4.59 -2.60
C PRO A 151 -33.47 5.81 -3.52
N ASP A 152 -33.80 6.97 -2.98
CA ASP A 152 -33.62 8.26 -3.66
C ASP A 152 -32.12 8.56 -3.81
N PHE A 153 -31.70 9.20 -4.88
CA PHE A 153 -30.28 9.55 -5.10
C PHE A 153 -29.98 11.05 -5.26
N ASP A 154 -31.03 11.90 -5.21
CA ASP A 154 -30.94 13.35 -5.43
C ASP A 154 -31.00 14.17 -4.13
N SER A 155 -31.36 13.60 -2.98
CA SER A 155 -31.42 14.33 -1.71
C SER A 155 -30.04 14.52 -1.08
N PHE A 156 -29.86 15.58 -0.30
CA PHE A 156 -28.63 15.86 0.43
C PHE A 156 -28.27 14.72 1.41
N SER A 157 -29.28 14.10 2.02
CA SER A 157 -29.14 12.94 2.89
C SER A 157 -28.83 11.64 2.15
N SER A 158 -28.89 11.61 0.80
CA SER A 158 -28.65 10.40 0.02
C SER A 158 -27.16 10.07 -0.19
N ARG A 159 -26.23 10.93 0.16
CA ARG A 159 -24.79 10.70 -0.08
C ARG A 159 -24.31 9.34 0.42
N SER A 160 -24.71 8.93 1.60
CA SER A 160 -24.30 7.67 2.26
C SER A 160 -24.88 6.40 1.62
N TYR A 161 -25.97 6.48 0.83
CA TYR A 161 -26.59 5.32 0.17
C TYR A 161 -26.73 5.47 -1.35
N ARG A 162 -26.21 6.56 -1.92
CA ARG A 162 -26.24 6.83 -3.37
C ARG A 162 -25.56 5.73 -4.18
N SER A 163 -24.55 5.08 -3.61
CA SER A 163 -23.83 3.95 -4.22
C SER A 163 -24.69 2.70 -4.43
N THR A 164 -25.86 2.60 -3.80
CA THR A 164 -26.79 1.47 -3.97
C THR A 164 -27.38 1.44 -5.38
N VAL A 165 -27.66 2.61 -5.99
CA VAL A 165 -28.28 2.68 -7.31
C VAL A 165 -27.39 2.12 -8.43
N PRO A 166 -26.09 2.51 -8.57
CA PRO A 166 -25.20 1.88 -9.54
C PRO A 166 -25.05 0.36 -9.35
N LYS A 167 -25.01 -0.13 -8.11
CA LYS A 167 -24.93 -1.56 -7.83
C LYS A 167 -26.14 -2.33 -8.39
N LEU A 168 -27.34 -1.81 -8.19
CA LEU A 168 -28.56 -2.40 -8.72
C LEU A 168 -28.64 -2.26 -10.25
N CYS A 169 -28.24 -1.11 -10.80
CA CYS A 169 -28.18 -0.94 -12.25
C CYS A 169 -27.20 -1.91 -12.93
N ALA A 170 -26.16 -2.36 -12.22
CA ALA A 170 -25.23 -3.34 -12.75
C ALA A 170 -25.85 -4.73 -12.98
N ILE A 171 -26.86 -5.10 -12.23
CA ILE A 171 -27.58 -6.39 -12.37
C ILE A 171 -28.86 -6.29 -13.18
N ALA A 172 -29.28 -5.08 -13.62
CA ALA A 172 -30.54 -4.85 -14.29
C ALA A 172 -30.60 -5.47 -15.70
N ASP A 173 -31.71 -6.09 -16.04
CA ASP A 173 -32.08 -6.47 -17.39
C ASP A 173 -32.91 -5.37 -18.06
N LEU A 174 -33.60 -4.56 -17.24
CA LEU A 174 -34.30 -3.34 -17.64
C LEU A 174 -34.16 -2.30 -16.52
N ILE A 175 -33.77 -1.09 -16.88
CA ILE A 175 -33.79 0.06 -15.99
C ILE A 175 -35.05 0.89 -16.32
N VAL A 176 -35.87 1.17 -15.30
CA VAL A 176 -37.01 2.07 -15.43
C VAL A 176 -36.71 3.36 -14.70
N LEU A 177 -36.43 4.42 -15.46
CA LEU A 177 -36.22 5.76 -14.90
C LEU A 177 -37.61 6.41 -14.70
N VAL A 178 -37.92 6.75 -13.47
CA VAL A 178 -39.13 7.49 -13.11
C VAL A 178 -38.77 8.95 -12.83
N VAL A 179 -39.32 9.87 -13.57
CA VAL A 179 -39.18 11.32 -13.38
C VAL A 179 -40.55 11.97 -13.30
N SER A 180 -40.64 13.11 -12.63
CA SER A 180 -41.83 13.98 -12.68
C SER A 180 -41.56 15.20 -13.56
N LYS A 181 -42.60 15.92 -13.91
CA LYS A 181 -42.49 17.18 -14.69
C LYS A 181 -41.55 18.20 -14.08
N ASP A 182 -41.38 18.18 -12.74
CA ASP A 182 -40.57 19.15 -11.98
C ASP A 182 -39.11 18.67 -11.79
N LYS A 183 -38.83 17.38 -12.00
CA LYS A 183 -37.55 16.74 -11.67
C LYS A 183 -36.81 16.16 -12.88
N TYR A 184 -37.36 16.20 -14.10
CA TYR A 184 -36.68 15.67 -15.30
C TYR A 184 -35.42 16.44 -15.69
N ALA A 185 -35.27 17.68 -15.23
CA ALA A 185 -34.12 18.53 -15.53
C ALA A 185 -33.04 18.53 -14.42
N ASP A 186 -33.19 17.73 -13.36
CA ASP A 186 -32.24 17.67 -12.24
C ASP A 186 -30.88 17.13 -12.69
N GLN A 187 -29.81 17.87 -12.43
CA GLN A 187 -28.45 17.51 -12.84
C GLN A 187 -27.99 16.19 -12.22
N THR A 188 -28.45 15.86 -11.02
CA THR A 188 -28.12 14.60 -10.34
C THR A 188 -28.65 13.39 -11.11
N VAL A 189 -29.85 13.53 -11.69
CA VAL A 189 -30.44 12.49 -12.56
C VAL A 189 -29.57 12.29 -13.80
N TRP A 190 -29.15 13.40 -14.43
CA TRP A 190 -28.34 13.32 -15.66
C TRP A 190 -26.95 12.77 -15.40
N ASN A 191 -26.29 13.15 -14.31
CA ASN A 191 -24.99 12.58 -13.91
C ASN A 191 -25.10 11.04 -13.69
N MET A 192 -26.18 10.58 -13.08
CA MET A 192 -26.42 9.13 -12.91
C MET A 192 -26.66 8.45 -14.26
N LEU A 193 -27.47 9.06 -15.12
CA LEU A 193 -27.73 8.52 -16.45
C LEU A 193 -26.49 8.48 -17.35
N GLU A 194 -25.62 9.49 -17.26
CA GLU A 194 -24.34 9.51 -17.96
C GLU A 194 -23.44 8.35 -17.49
N LEU A 195 -23.41 8.05 -16.21
CA LEU A 195 -22.66 6.93 -15.66
C LEU A 195 -23.20 5.58 -16.15
N ILE A 196 -24.49 5.30 -15.89
CA ILE A 196 -25.10 3.98 -16.20
C ILE A 196 -25.29 3.77 -17.70
N GLY A 197 -25.50 4.84 -18.46
CA GLY A 197 -25.69 4.82 -19.91
C GLY A 197 -24.43 4.42 -20.70
N GLN A 198 -23.26 4.43 -20.08
CA GLN A 198 -22.04 3.89 -20.69
C GLN A 198 -22.11 2.38 -20.93
N ILE A 199 -22.93 1.69 -20.15
CA ILE A 199 -23.33 0.29 -20.35
C ILE A 199 -24.75 0.31 -20.90
N LYS A 200 -24.91 -0.01 -22.16
CA LYS A 200 -26.20 0.10 -22.89
C LYS A 200 -27.25 -0.92 -22.41
N ARG A 201 -27.65 -0.78 -21.13
CA ARG A 201 -28.78 -1.52 -20.60
C ARG A 201 -30.08 -0.97 -21.20
N PRO A 202 -31.11 -1.80 -21.45
CA PRO A 202 -32.44 -1.30 -21.81
C PRO A 202 -32.91 -0.27 -20.78
N LEU A 203 -33.25 0.94 -21.23
CA LEU A 203 -33.69 2.05 -20.40
C LEU A 203 -35.06 2.52 -20.84
N LEU A 204 -36.09 2.31 -19.99
CA LEU A 204 -37.43 2.82 -20.17
C LEU A 204 -37.65 4.05 -19.32
N VAL A 205 -38.09 5.15 -19.90
CA VAL A 205 -38.39 6.39 -19.20
C VAL A 205 -39.88 6.51 -18.94
N CYS A 206 -40.23 6.70 -17.65
CA CYS A 206 -41.60 6.92 -17.22
C CYS A 206 -41.72 8.35 -16.65
N ILE A 207 -42.40 9.23 -17.36
CA ILE A 207 -42.73 10.56 -16.90
C ILE A 207 -44.02 10.47 -16.09
N ASN A 208 -43.91 10.43 -14.79
CA ASN A 208 -44.99 10.23 -13.86
C ASN A 208 -45.63 11.55 -13.40
N LYS A 209 -46.82 11.52 -12.86
CA LYS A 209 -47.58 12.68 -12.33
C LYS A 209 -47.76 13.79 -13.36
N THR A 210 -47.96 13.42 -14.63
CA THR A 210 -48.19 14.41 -15.70
C THR A 210 -49.65 14.89 -15.70
N PRO A 211 -49.90 16.21 -15.83
CA PRO A 211 -51.24 16.72 -16.06
C PRO A 211 -51.76 16.23 -17.39
N GLY A 212 -53.03 15.89 -17.47
CA GLY A 212 -53.65 15.33 -18.68
C GLY A 212 -53.56 16.21 -19.93
N THR A 213 -53.43 17.52 -19.76
CA THR A 213 -53.43 18.53 -20.85
C THR A 213 -52.12 18.67 -21.60
N ASN A 214 -50.96 18.33 -21.01
CA ASN A 214 -49.64 18.68 -21.57
C ASN A 214 -48.69 17.47 -21.73
N GLN A 215 -49.23 16.25 -21.76
CA GLN A 215 -48.42 15.02 -21.80
C GLN A 215 -47.53 14.94 -23.06
N ALA A 216 -48.07 15.30 -24.24
CA ALA A 216 -47.32 15.24 -25.49
C ALA A 216 -46.14 16.25 -25.53
N GLU A 217 -46.35 17.47 -25.01
CA GLU A 217 -45.32 18.51 -24.97
C GLU A 217 -44.17 18.11 -24.01
N ILE A 218 -44.53 17.65 -22.80
CA ILE A 218 -43.54 17.19 -21.81
C ILE A 218 -42.73 16.02 -22.37
N ARG A 219 -43.40 15.07 -23.01
CA ARG A 219 -42.74 13.95 -23.64
C ARG A 219 -41.75 14.39 -24.73
N ALA A 220 -42.16 15.30 -25.63
CA ALA A 220 -41.29 15.81 -26.69
C ALA A 220 -40.04 16.53 -26.14
N VAL A 221 -40.18 17.30 -25.06
CA VAL A 221 -39.05 17.98 -24.39
C VAL A 221 -38.08 16.93 -23.79
N VAL A 222 -38.59 15.92 -23.12
CA VAL A 222 -37.77 14.87 -22.52
C VAL A 222 -37.08 14.04 -23.61
N GLU A 223 -37.78 13.65 -24.67
CA GLU A 223 -37.23 12.95 -25.85
C GLU A 223 -36.06 13.73 -26.46
N LYS A 224 -36.27 15.04 -26.70
CA LYS A 224 -35.21 15.90 -27.23
C LYS A 224 -34.00 15.91 -26.32
N LYS A 225 -34.17 16.02 -25.01
CA LYS A 225 -33.07 16.05 -24.08
C LYS A 225 -32.25 14.75 -24.06
N PHE A 226 -32.91 13.56 -24.13
CA PHE A 226 -32.20 12.29 -24.26
C PHE A 226 -31.42 12.18 -25.58
N LEU A 227 -31.94 12.76 -26.67
CA LEU A 227 -31.24 12.83 -27.95
C LEU A 227 -30.01 13.76 -27.87
N ASP A 228 -30.15 14.93 -27.26
CA ASP A 228 -29.08 15.90 -27.08
C ASP A 228 -27.94 15.32 -26.22
N GLU A 229 -28.25 14.60 -25.16
CA GLU A 229 -27.31 13.90 -24.27
C GLU A 229 -26.81 12.55 -24.84
N ARG A 230 -27.31 12.12 -26.00
CA ARG A 230 -26.96 10.85 -26.69
C ARG A 230 -27.16 9.59 -25.84
N ILE A 231 -28.15 9.60 -24.96
CA ILE A 231 -28.54 8.44 -24.16
C ILE A 231 -29.65 7.67 -24.88
N ALA A 232 -29.35 6.40 -25.23
CA ALA A 232 -30.32 5.53 -25.88
C ALA A 232 -31.40 5.10 -24.88
N VAL A 233 -32.65 5.18 -25.29
CA VAL A 233 -33.81 4.74 -24.52
C VAL A 233 -34.63 3.71 -25.31
N SER A 234 -35.15 2.69 -24.62
CA SER A 234 -36.07 1.68 -25.21
C SER A 234 -37.47 2.25 -25.47
N GLY A 235 -37.83 3.32 -24.77
CA GLY A 235 -39.08 4.02 -24.95
C GLY A 235 -39.31 5.08 -23.87
N ILE A 236 -40.24 5.99 -24.15
CA ILE A 236 -40.69 7.03 -23.21
C ILE A 236 -42.21 6.96 -23.11
N THR A 237 -42.68 6.92 -21.87
CA THR A 237 -44.12 6.91 -21.58
C THR A 237 -44.48 7.97 -20.56
N THR A 238 -45.75 8.39 -20.58
CA THR A 238 -46.28 9.35 -19.59
C THR A 238 -47.38 8.67 -18.80
N LEU A 239 -47.43 8.90 -17.51
CA LEU A 239 -48.51 8.45 -16.63
C LEU A 239 -49.15 9.67 -15.94
N PRO A 240 -50.48 9.71 -15.87
CA PRO A 240 -51.18 10.78 -15.17
C PRO A 240 -50.95 10.66 -13.66
N MET A 241 -51.30 11.72 -12.92
CA MET A 241 -51.35 11.64 -11.48
C MET A 241 -52.47 10.70 -11.05
N LEU A 242 -52.10 9.63 -10.37
CA LEU A 242 -53.07 8.66 -9.86
C LEU A 242 -53.69 9.21 -8.58
N THR A 243 -54.98 9.51 -8.62
CA THR A 243 -55.73 10.19 -7.55
C THR A 243 -56.79 9.33 -6.89
N GLU A 244 -57.07 8.17 -7.49
CA GLU A 244 -58.06 7.24 -6.98
C GLU A 244 -57.45 6.26 -5.96
N ASP A 245 -58.22 5.90 -4.92
CA ASP A 245 -57.76 4.98 -3.88
C ASP A 245 -57.77 3.49 -4.32
N ASP A 246 -58.42 3.16 -5.42
CA ASP A 246 -58.49 1.79 -5.93
C ASP A 246 -57.38 1.47 -6.95
N PHE A 247 -56.42 0.70 -6.50
CA PHE A 247 -55.30 0.23 -7.31
C PHE A 247 -55.75 -0.63 -8.52
N SER A 248 -56.87 -1.35 -8.41
CA SER A 248 -57.39 -2.17 -9.49
C SER A 248 -57.87 -1.31 -10.68
N THR A 249 -58.34 -0.11 -10.40
CA THR A 249 -58.72 0.89 -11.41
C THR A 249 -57.49 1.44 -12.11
N TRP A 250 -56.39 1.68 -11.37
CA TRP A 250 -55.13 2.13 -12.00
C TRP A 250 -54.58 1.14 -13.01
N LEU A 251 -54.61 -0.16 -12.69
CA LEU A 251 -54.14 -1.21 -13.62
C LEU A 251 -54.92 -1.28 -14.93
N LYS A 252 -56.18 -0.84 -14.93
CA LYS A 252 -57.06 -0.87 -16.10
C LYS A 252 -56.99 0.40 -16.96
N GLN A 253 -56.27 1.44 -16.48
CA GLN A 253 -56.09 2.67 -17.27
C GLN A 253 -55.26 2.38 -18.54
N PRO A 254 -55.65 2.91 -19.72
CA PRO A 254 -54.95 2.65 -20.97
C PRO A 254 -53.46 2.98 -20.93
N GLU A 255 -53.07 4.09 -20.24
CA GLU A 255 -51.70 4.55 -20.10
C GLU A 255 -50.89 3.58 -19.25
N THR A 256 -51.47 3.03 -18.19
CA THR A 256 -50.84 2.01 -17.34
C THR A 256 -50.64 0.70 -18.08
N GLU A 257 -51.66 0.27 -18.84
CA GLU A 257 -51.57 -0.94 -19.65
C GLU A 257 -50.48 -0.79 -20.73
N GLN A 258 -50.43 0.37 -21.39
CA GLN A 258 -49.38 0.68 -22.38
C GLN A 258 -48.00 0.68 -21.75
N PHE A 259 -47.81 1.31 -20.58
CA PHE A 259 -46.57 1.29 -19.82
C PHE A 259 -46.12 -0.15 -19.51
N ARG A 260 -47.02 -0.97 -18.99
CA ARG A 260 -46.74 -2.38 -18.65
C ARG A 260 -46.36 -3.21 -19.88
N LYS A 261 -47.05 -3.06 -21.02
CA LYS A 261 -46.69 -3.72 -22.29
C LYS A 261 -45.32 -3.28 -22.79
N LEU A 262 -45.01 -1.99 -22.69
CA LEU A 262 -43.73 -1.45 -23.12
C LEU A 262 -42.59 -1.93 -22.22
N ALA A 263 -42.83 -2.01 -20.91
CA ALA A 263 -41.86 -2.55 -19.96
C ALA A 263 -41.56 -4.04 -20.22
N ASP A 264 -42.59 -4.85 -20.48
CA ASP A 264 -42.40 -6.26 -20.82
C ASP A 264 -41.66 -6.45 -22.16
N ALA A 265 -41.99 -5.66 -23.18
CA ALA A 265 -41.28 -5.68 -24.46
C ALA A 265 -39.82 -5.21 -24.39
N SER A 266 -39.51 -4.31 -23.46
CA SER A 266 -38.16 -3.78 -23.25
C SER A 266 -37.29 -4.67 -22.35
N LEU A 267 -37.88 -5.63 -21.64
CA LEU A 267 -37.17 -6.51 -20.70
C LEU A 267 -36.42 -7.61 -21.47
N ILE A 268 -35.12 -7.47 -21.58
CA ILE A 268 -34.22 -8.41 -22.25
C ILE A 268 -33.41 -9.16 -21.22
N PRO A 269 -33.72 -10.44 -20.93
CA PRO A 269 -32.96 -11.23 -19.98
C PRO A 269 -31.47 -11.28 -20.33
N ASP A 270 -30.61 -11.14 -19.31
CA ASP A 270 -29.16 -11.13 -19.44
C ASP A 270 -28.61 -10.07 -20.42
N ALA A 271 -29.33 -8.97 -20.62
CA ALA A 271 -28.93 -7.88 -21.50
C ALA A 271 -27.48 -7.40 -21.24
N GLY A 272 -27.08 -7.39 -19.98
CA GLY A 272 -25.75 -6.98 -19.59
C GLY A 272 -24.61 -7.93 -19.93
N LEU A 273 -24.90 -9.17 -20.29
CA LEU A 273 -23.90 -10.17 -20.69
C LEU A 273 -23.73 -10.29 -22.21
N GLN A 274 -24.54 -9.57 -22.99
CA GLN A 274 -24.57 -9.71 -24.46
C GLN A 274 -23.35 -9.05 -25.12
N ASP A 275 -22.83 -7.96 -24.56
CA ASP A 275 -21.72 -7.21 -25.17
C ASP A 275 -20.65 -6.82 -24.17
N VAL A 276 -19.54 -7.59 -24.18
CA VAL A 276 -18.36 -7.32 -23.36
C VAL A 276 -17.62 -6.05 -23.78
N THR A 277 -17.82 -5.59 -25.01
CA THR A 277 -17.12 -4.42 -25.54
C THR A 277 -17.43 -3.17 -24.72
N GLN A 278 -18.65 -3.04 -24.24
CA GLN A 278 -19.06 -1.92 -23.40
C GLN A 278 -18.34 -1.92 -22.04
N LEU A 279 -18.22 -3.10 -21.43
CA LEU A 279 -17.46 -3.24 -20.18
C LEU A 279 -15.96 -2.89 -20.40
N LYS A 280 -15.35 -3.38 -21.48
CA LYS A 280 -13.97 -3.04 -21.84
C LYS A 280 -13.79 -1.52 -22.02
N GLN A 281 -14.67 -0.87 -22.77
CA GLN A 281 -14.65 0.58 -23.00
C GLN A 281 -14.86 1.37 -21.71
N PHE A 282 -15.76 0.91 -20.84
CA PHE A 282 -16.00 1.52 -19.54
C PHE A 282 -14.75 1.47 -18.66
N LEU A 283 -14.15 0.29 -18.52
CA LEU A 283 -12.91 0.12 -17.75
C LEU A 283 -11.78 0.98 -18.31
N GLN A 284 -11.58 0.96 -19.62
CA GLN A 284 -10.52 1.75 -20.29
C GLN A 284 -10.69 3.26 -20.06
N ARG A 285 -11.92 3.76 -20.14
CA ARG A 285 -12.23 5.20 -19.95
C ARG A 285 -11.91 5.69 -18.55
N HIS A 286 -12.20 4.89 -17.54
CA HIS A 286 -12.06 5.30 -16.15
C HIS A 286 -10.73 4.87 -15.50
N TRP A 287 -9.99 3.95 -16.12
CA TRP A 287 -8.83 3.30 -15.54
C TRP A 287 -7.75 4.28 -15.06
N GLU A 288 -7.37 5.20 -15.90
CA GLU A 288 -6.36 6.21 -15.58
C GLU A 288 -6.79 7.04 -14.35
N THR A 289 -8.04 7.54 -14.34
CA THR A 289 -8.57 8.32 -13.22
C THR A 289 -8.53 7.54 -11.92
N TRP A 290 -8.95 6.28 -11.93
CA TRP A 290 -8.95 5.44 -10.71
C TRP A 290 -7.55 5.10 -10.21
N THR A 291 -6.59 4.96 -11.10
CA THR A 291 -5.24 4.46 -10.78
C THR A 291 -4.20 5.56 -10.65
N THR A 292 -4.51 6.81 -10.99
CA THR A 292 -3.57 7.94 -10.92
C THR A 292 -2.90 8.05 -9.55
N ALA A 293 -3.68 8.05 -8.47
CA ALA A 293 -3.13 8.16 -7.12
C ALA A 293 -2.22 6.98 -6.75
N VAL A 294 -2.57 5.75 -7.17
CA VAL A 294 -1.74 4.56 -6.94
C VAL A 294 -0.43 4.66 -7.72
N ASN A 295 -0.49 5.07 -8.98
CA ASN A 295 0.70 5.26 -9.81
C ASN A 295 1.64 6.34 -9.24
N GLU A 296 1.11 7.46 -8.82
CA GLU A 296 1.89 8.54 -8.19
C GLU A 296 2.52 8.11 -6.86
N GLU A 297 1.86 7.26 -6.08
CA GLU A 297 2.45 6.66 -4.88
C GLU A 297 3.60 5.71 -5.20
N HIS A 298 3.50 4.93 -6.27
CA HIS A 298 4.61 4.10 -6.73
C HIS A 298 5.80 4.95 -7.18
N VAL A 299 5.55 6.08 -7.85
CA VAL A 299 6.60 7.07 -8.19
C VAL A 299 7.22 7.66 -6.93
N ALA A 300 6.41 8.04 -5.93
CA ALA A 300 6.89 8.55 -4.64
C ALA A 300 7.76 7.50 -3.90
N ARG A 301 7.41 6.23 -3.98
CA ARG A 301 8.23 5.13 -3.46
C ARG A 301 9.59 5.03 -4.15
N GLN A 302 9.63 5.11 -5.47
CA GLN A 302 10.89 5.12 -6.23
C GLN A 302 11.74 6.34 -5.87
N GLN A 303 11.12 7.50 -5.68
CA GLN A 303 11.80 8.71 -5.20
C GLN A 303 12.42 8.50 -3.80
N TRP A 304 11.69 7.84 -2.89
CA TRP A 304 12.24 7.50 -1.58
C TRP A 304 13.45 6.58 -1.67
N GLU A 305 13.39 5.52 -2.48
CA GLU A 305 14.51 4.61 -2.71
C GLU A 305 15.73 5.34 -3.29
N HIS A 306 15.49 6.28 -4.20
CA HIS A 306 16.54 7.13 -4.75
C HIS A 306 17.17 8.06 -3.69
N ILE A 307 16.35 8.70 -2.86
CA ILE A 307 16.82 9.54 -1.74
C ILE A 307 17.69 8.72 -0.80
N VAL A 308 17.22 7.54 -0.36
CA VAL A 308 17.99 6.64 0.52
C VAL A 308 19.32 6.26 -0.11
N SER A 309 19.33 5.83 -1.37
CA SER A 309 20.54 5.42 -2.08
C SER A 309 21.53 6.57 -2.24
N THR A 310 21.06 7.78 -2.52
CA THR A 310 21.90 8.98 -2.65
C THR A 310 22.53 9.35 -1.31
N LYS A 311 21.75 9.37 -0.23
CA LYS A 311 22.26 9.70 1.10
C LYS A 311 23.27 8.66 1.63
N LEU A 312 23.09 7.39 1.31
CA LEU A 312 24.06 6.36 1.66
C LEU A 312 25.38 6.51 0.89
N LYS A 313 25.34 6.93 -0.38
CA LYS A 313 26.56 7.25 -1.16
C LYS A 313 27.31 8.45 -0.57
N GLU A 314 26.58 9.51 -0.17
CA GLU A 314 27.16 10.68 0.49
C GLU A 314 27.90 10.29 1.79
N ILE A 315 27.30 9.40 2.59
CA ILE A 315 27.92 8.89 3.82
C ILE A 315 29.14 8.05 3.53
N THR A 316 29.11 7.19 2.52
CA THR A 316 30.29 6.42 2.11
C THR A 316 31.44 7.36 1.75
N ALA A 317 31.19 8.36 0.91
CA ALA A 317 32.22 9.34 0.53
C ALA A 317 32.75 10.15 1.75
N THR A 318 31.87 10.49 2.68
CA THR A 318 32.26 11.17 3.92
C THR A 318 33.15 10.29 4.82
N TYR A 319 32.78 9.01 4.97
CA TYR A 319 33.57 8.04 5.72
C TYR A 319 34.95 7.81 5.08
N GLU A 320 35.02 7.69 3.75
CA GLU A 320 36.31 7.59 3.03
C GLU A 320 37.19 8.82 3.26
N ARG A 321 36.64 10.02 3.06
CA ARG A 321 37.39 11.28 3.16
C ARG A 321 37.81 11.61 4.61
N ASP A 322 36.84 11.56 5.52
CA ASP A 322 36.97 12.12 6.85
C ASP A 322 37.55 11.11 7.85
N TYR A 323 37.49 9.81 7.55
CA TYR A 323 38.06 8.77 8.40
C TYR A 323 39.17 7.97 7.70
N LEU A 324 38.91 7.23 6.62
CA LEU A 324 39.87 6.31 6.02
C LEU A 324 41.12 7.01 5.45
N HIS A 325 40.97 8.19 4.87
CA HIS A 325 42.06 8.96 4.28
C HIS A 325 42.52 10.13 5.15
N ASN A 326 41.98 10.27 6.35
CA ASN A 326 42.42 11.31 7.28
C ASN A 326 43.73 10.90 7.95
N PRO A 327 44.83 11.68 7.80
CA PRO A 327 46.12 11.34 8.36
C PRO A 327 46.12 11.30 9.91
N ASN A 328 45.12 11.90 10.55
CA ASN A 328 45.00 11.89 12.00
C ASN A 328 44.34 10.61 12.56
N TYR A 329 43.78 9.76 11.71
CA TYR A 329 43.03 8.55 12.10
C TYR A 329 43.65 7.27 11.52
N GLY A 330 44.97 7.09 11.75
CA GLY A 330 45.69 5.88 11.35
C GLY A 330 45.41 4.64 12.24
N ASP A 331 44.23 4.60 12.90
CA ASP A 331 43.90 3.59 13.92
C ASP A 331 44.01 2.15 13.40
N THR A 332 43.63 1.91 12.16
CA THR A 332 43.59 0.56 11.59
C THR A 332 44.99 -0.03 11.41
N ILE A 333 45.91 0.73 10.82
CA ILE A 333 47.29 0.27 10.67
C ILE A 333 48.00 0.21 12.03
N GLN A 334 47.69 1.11 12.95
CA GLN A 334 48.23 1.09 14.32
C GLN A 334 47.77 -0.17 15.08
N ARG A 335 46.54 -0.62 14.89
CA ARG A 335 46.03 -1.89 15.44
C ARG A 335 46.79 -3.09 14.86
N ALA A 336 47.06 -3.09 13.54
CA ALA A 336 47.88 -4.13 12.91
C ALA A 336 49.33 -4.11 13.44
N ILE A 337 49.92 -2.93 13.63
CA ILE A 337 51.26 -2.78 14.24
C ILE A 337 51.25 -3.25 15.69
N ALA A 338 50.21 -2.97 16.47
CA ALA A 338 50.10 -3.48 17.84
C ALA A 338 50.04 -5.01 17.88
N ARG A 339 49.32 -5.64 16.95
CA ARG A 339 49.31 -7.12 16.79
C ARG A 339 50.68 -7.65 16.33
N LEU A 340 51.35 -6.93 15.42
CA LEU A 340 52.73 -7.26 15.02
C LEU A 340 53.71 -7.26 16.21
N LEU A 341 53.55 -6.30 17.11
CA LEU A 341 54.36 -6.26 18.35
C LEU A 341 54.16 -7.49 19.23
N GLU A 342 52.96 -8.08 19.27
CA GLU A 342 52.71 -9.35 19.98
C GLU A 342 53.44 -10.52 19.32
N LEU A 343 53.50 -10.56 17.98
CA LEU A 343 54.15 -11.62 17.21
C LEU A 343 55.70 -11.57 17.29
N LEU A 344 56.27 -10.40 17.53
CA LEU A 344 57.75 -10.20 17.55
C LEU A 344 58.45 -10.87 18.74
N GLU A 345 57.85 -11.78 19.49
CA GLU A 345 58.35 -12.51 20.65
C GLU A 345 59.56 -11.84 21.38
N LEU A 346 59.38 -11.40 22.62
CA LEU A 346 60.42 -10.68 23.39
C LEU A 346 61.47 -11.65 23.91
N PRO A 347 62.77 -11.49 23.58
CA PRO A 347 63.84 -12.14 24.31
C PRO A 347 63.80 -11.72 25.80
N GLY A 348 63.60 -12.66 26.70
CA GLY A 348 63.49 -12.42 28.14
C GLY A 348 62.11 -12.58 28.76
N ILE A 349 61.01 -12.41 27.99
CA ILE A 349 59.65 -12.68 28.47
C ILE A 349 59.28 -14.16 28.31
N ALA A 350 59.90 -14.88 27.38
CA ALA A 350 59.69 -16.34 27.21
C ALA A 350 59.91 -17.10 28.52
N ALA A 351 60.88 -16.73 29.32
CA ALA A 351 61.15 -17.31 30.66
C ALA A 351 60.08 -16.96 31.71
N GLY A 352 59.51 -15.75 31.63
CA GLY A 352 58.40 -15.31 32.49
C GLY A 352 57.06 -15.93 32.08
N LEU A 353 56.80 -16.05 30.78
CA LEU A 353 55.60 -16.70 30.21
C LEU A 353 55.61 -18.23 30.38
N ALA A 354 56.80 -18.88 30.33
CA ALA A 354 56.92 -20.32 30.64
C ALA A 354 56.50 -20.62 32.08
N ARG A 355 56.81 -19.77 33.04
CA ARG A 355 56.36 -19.86 34.45
C ARG A 355 54.89 -19.53 34.63
N ALA A 356 54.35 -18.56 33.88
CA ALA A 356 52.93 -18.22 33.89
C ALA A 356 52.06 -19.26 33.19
N ARG A 357 52.58 -19.92 32.14
CA ARG A 357 51.89 -21.05 31.45
C ARG A 357 51.73 -22.28 32.34
N GLN A 358 52.54 -22.51 33.34
CA GLN A 358 52.41 -23.62 34.31
C GLN A 358 51.27 -23.41 35.31
N THR A 359 50.80 -22.18 35.47
CA THR A 359 49.73 -21.85 36.43
C THR A 359 48.38 -21.53 35.80
N ILE A 360 48.28 -21.38 34.48
CA ILE A 360 47.03 -21.05 33.81
C ILE A 360 46.82 -21.95 32.60
N SER A 361 46.09 -23.06 32.79
CA SER A 361 45.47 -23.81 31.71
C SER A 361 44.38 -22.95 31.08
N TRP A 362 44.68 -22.35 29.95
CA TRP A 362 43.73 -21.47 29.26
C TRP A 362 43.02 -22.22 28.11
N PRO A 363 41.73 -22.53 28.28
CA PRO A 363 40.96 -23.05 27.14
C PRO A 363 40.60 -21.86 26.22
N ALA A 364 40.77 -22.08 24.92
CA ALA A 364 40.46 -21.14 23.81
C ALA A 364 39.02 -20.57 23.80
N ARG A 365 38.22 -20.98 24.78
CA ARG A 365 36.80 -20.50 24.93
C ARG A 365 36.64 -19.18 25.68
N LYS A 366 37.69 -18.56 26.22
CA LYS A 366 37.56 -17.31 27.00
C LYS A 366 37.72 -16.03 26.20
N ILE A 367 38.11 -16.07 24.94
CA ILE A 367 38.15 -14.87 24.09
C ILE A 367 36.75 -14.32 23.87
N VAL A 368 35.73 -15.20 23.78
CA VAL A 368 34.30 -14.81 23.67
C VAL A 368 33.76 -14.21 25.00
N GLY A 369 34.41 -14.46 26.13
CA GLY A 369 33.95 -14.00 27.45
C GLY A 369 34.36 -12.56 27.80
N TYR A 370 35.40 -12.01 27.16
CA TYR A 370 35.84 -10.63 27.42
C TYR A 370 34.87 -9.56 26.85
N PHE A 371 34.08 -9.91 25.84
CA PHE A 371 33.07 -9.03 25.29
C PHE A 371 31.71 -9.13 25.99
N LYS A 372 31.57 -9.91 27.07
CA LYS A 372 30.27 -10.26 27.66
C LYS A 372 29.96 -9.68 29.05
N LYS A 373 30.71 -8.71 29.56
CA LYS A 373 30.29 -7.96 30.75
C LYS A 373 30.51 -6.46 30.56
N PRO A 374 29.43 -5.68 30.44
CA PRO A 374 29.53 -4.30 30.92
C PRO A 374 29.65 -4.38 32.44
N ASN A 375 30.82 -3.96 32.96
CA ASN A 375 30.96 -3.72 34.38
C ASN A 375 30.02 -2.60 34.80
N ALA A 376 28.94 -2.99 35.47
CA ALA A 376 28.10 -2.08 36.24
C ALA A 376 28.85 -1.72 37.53
N ASN A 377 29.87 -0.96 37.49
CA ASN A 377 30.56 -0.20 38.56
C ASN A 377 32.04 -0.12 38.23
N GLY A 378 32.42 0.85 37.45
CA GLY A 378 33.79 1.18 37.21
C GLY A 378 33.87 2.39 36.28
N ASN A 379 34.29 3.53 36.80
CA ASN A 379 34.71 4.70 36.03
C ASN A 379 35.87 4.31 35.08
N GLY A 380 35.55 3.70 33.97
CA GLY A 380 36.44 3.47 32.84
C GLY A 380 35.94 4.34 31.69
N ASN A 381 36.37 5.58 31.60
CA ASN A 381 36.32 6.40 30.41
C ASN A 381 37.28 5.78 29.36
N GLY A 382 36.90 4.62 28.79
CA GLY A 382 37.47 4.17 27.53
C GLY A 382 36.96 5.14 26.47
N THR A 383 37.83 5.91 25.86
CA THR A 383 37.54 6.72 24.69
C THR A 383 36.93 5.78 23.62
N PRO A 384 35.76 6.10 23.06
CA PRO A 384 35.20 5.27 21.99
C PRO A 384 36.20 5.24 20.85
N ASP A 385 36.39 4.07 20.26
CA ASP A 385 37.11 3.88 19.01
C ASP A 385 36.65 4.94 18.00
N HIS A 386 37.61 5.70 17.44
CA HIS A 386 37.29 6.81 16.50
C HIS A 386 36.39 6.36 15.35
N GLU A 387 36.59 5.14 14.84
CA GLU A 387 35.75 4.56 13.84
C GLU A 387 34.30 4.40 14.32
N THR A 388 34.12 3.85 15.50
CA THR A 388 32.78 3.67 16.11
C THR A 388 32.05 4.99 16.26
N GLN A 389 32.76 6.02 16.68
CA GLN A 389 32.19 7.35 16.83
C GLN A 389 31.84 7.93 15.47
N ALA A 390 32.74 7.90 14.49
CA ALA A 390 32.49 8.40 13.13
C ALA A 390 31.28 7.71 12.46
N LEU A 391 31.16 6.38 12.60
CA LEU A 391 30.05 5.63 12.06
C LEU A 391 28.72 5.93 12.79
N ASN A 392 28.74 6.10 14.12
CA ASN A 392 27.53 6.48 14.86
C ASN A 392 27.05 7.88 14.46
N ASP A 393 27.96 8.84 14.33
CA ASP A 393 27.65 10.21 13.92
C ASP A 393 27.15 10.25 12.49
N ALA A 394 27.75 9.49 11.58
CA ALA A 394 27.31 9.35 10.20
C ALA A 394 25.90 8.75 10.09
N LEU A 395 25.59 7.70 10.87
CA LEU A 395 24.24 7.12 10.90
C LEU A 395 23.20 8.05 11.52
N ALA A 396 23.55 8.80 12.56
CA ALA A 396 22.67 9.81 13.15
C ALA A 396 22.35 10.92 12.13
N HIS A 397 23.37 11.40 11.41
CA HIS A 397 23.21 12.37 10.34
C HIS A 397 22.35 11.83 9.20
N LEU A 398 22.55 10.56 8.76
CA LEU A 398 21.73 9.91 7.76
C LEU A 398 20.24 9.95 8.13
N LEU A 399 19.91 9.51 9.34
CA LEU A 399 18.53 9.46 9.80
C LEU A 399 17.89 10.85 9.85
N LEU A 400 18.64 11.87 10.27
CA LEU A 400 18.19 13.25 10.28
C LEU A 400 17.92 13.77 8.86
N GLU A 401 18.84 13.55 7.92
CA GLU A 401 18.70 13.99 6.53
C GLU A 401 17.56 13.28 5.83
N LEU A 402 17.34 11.99 6.09
CA LEU A 402 16.20 11.25 5.54
C LEU A 402 14.86 11.75 6.10
N GLN A 403 14.78 12.05 7.39
CA GLN A 403 13.59 12.64 8.00
C GLN A 403 13.32 14.03 7.42
N ARG A 404 14.34 14.85 7.22
CA ARG A 404 14.22 16.16 6.59
C ARG A 404 13.73 16.06 5.15
N ALA A 405 14.31 15.15 4.36
CA ALA A 405 13.90 14.92 2.97
C ALA A 405 12.45 14.45 2.88
N ALA A 406 12.03 13.48 3.71
CA ALA A 406 10.65 13.02 3.77
C ALA A 406 9.69 14.15 4.18
N GLY A 407 10.06 15.00 5.14
CA GLY A 407 9.28 16.15 5.57
C GLY A 407 9.14 17.22 4.48
N GLN A 408 10.21 17.50 3.71
CA GLN A 408 10.18 18.41 2.57
C GLN A 408 9.28 17.88 1.46
N GLN A 409 9.35 16.59 1.15
CA GLN A 409 8.44 15.96 0.20
C GLN A 409 6.99 16.04 0.68
N ALA A 410 6.72 15.77 1.96
CA ALA A 410 5.38 15.88 2.54
C ALA A 410 4.78 17.30 2.45
N ALA A 411 5.62 18.34 2.53
CA ALA A 411 5.19 19.73 2.40
C ALA A 411 4.91 20.14 0.95
N ASN A 412 5.68 19.63 -0.02
CA ASN A 412 5.67 20.09 -1.41
C ASN A 412 4.91 19.13 -2.35
N ALA A 413 4.55 17.94 -1.90
CA ALA A 413 3.87 16.93 -2.71
C ALA A 413 2.45 17.37 -3.10
N PRO A 414 1.96 16.96 -4.30
CA PRO A 414 0.56 17.12 -4.69
C PRO A 414 -0.37 16.38 -3.69
N ASP A 415 -1.64 16.79 -3.66
CA ASP A 415 -2.63 16.26 -2.69
C ASP A 415 -2.76 14.73 -2.75
N THR A 416 -2.60 14.14 -3.92
CA THR A 416 -2.66 12.71 -4.18
C THR A 416 -1.59 11.91 -3.41
N THR A 417 -0.36 12.43 -3.30
CA THR A 417 0.77 11.75 -2.65
C THR A 417 1.16 12.38 -1.31
N ARG A 418 0.61 13.55 -0.97
CA ARG A 418 0.93 14.26 0.28
C ARG A 418 0.72 13.40 1.52
N ARG A 419 -0.40 12.67 1.59
CA ARG A 419 -0.71 11.77 2.71
C ARG A 419 0.32 10.63 2.83
N TRP A 420 0.74 10.06 1.71
CA TRP A 420 1.75 9.01 1.67
C TRP A 420 3.09 9.51 2.25
N TRP A 421 3.56 10.69 1.81
CA TRP A 421 4.79 11.29 2.33
C TRP A 421 4.69 11.67 3.80
N GLN A 422 3.53 12.19 4.25
CA GLN A 422 3.30 12.49 5.66
C GLN A 422 3.34 11.24 6.54
N GLN A 423 2.77 10.13 6.08
CA GLN A 423 2.83 8.87 6.81
C GLN A 423 4.25 8.31 6.84
N LEU A 424 4.97 8.32 5.72
CA LEU A 424 6.38 7.91 5.67
C LEU A 424 7.24 8.77 6.62
N TRP A 425 7.05 10.07 6.64
CA TRP A 425 7.73 10.97 7.55
C TRP A 425 7.45 10.64 9.02
N LYS A 426 6.19 10.46 9.40
CA LYS A 426 5.81 10.01 10.75
C LYS A 426 6.41 8.64 11.10
N HIS A 427 6.39 7.72 10.14
CA HIS A 427 6.96 6.38 10.34
C HIS A 427 8.48 6.44 10.53
N THR A 428 9.20 7.22 9.74
CA THR A 428 10.65 7.41 9.93
C THR A 428 10.98 8.01 11.30
N GLN A 429 10.18 8.95 11.81
CA GLN A 429 10.34 9.49 13.16
C GLN A 429 10.09 8.43 14.23
N SER A 430 8.99 7.69 14.14
CA SER A 430 8.64 6.65 15.13
C SER A 430 9.64 5.50 15.20
N GLN A 431 10.29 5.16 14.08
CA GLN A 431 11.28 4.09 14.01
C GLN A 431 12.73 4.55 14.26
N SER A 432 12.97 5.83 14.47
CA SER A 432 14.32 6.41 14.60
C SER A 432 15.16 5.74 15.69
N SER A 433 14.59 5.50 16.86
CA SER A 433 15.29 4.81 17.97
C SER A 433 15.65 3.36 17.65
N LYS A 434 14.76 2.63 16.97
CA LYS A 434 15.00 1.25 16.53
C LYS A 434 16.09 1.19 15.45
N LEU A 435 16.06 2.12 14.49
CA LEU A 435 17.08 2.23 13.44
C LEU A 435 18.46 2.55 14.03
N THR A 436 18.52 3.48 14.98
CA THR A 436 19.76 3.79 15.71
C THR A 436 20.30 2.57 16.45
N ALA A 437 19.44 1.83 17.15
CA ALA A 437 19.84 0.60 17.82
C ALA A 437 20.33 -0.49 16.85
N SER A 438 19.65 -0.62 15.70
CA SER A 438 20.05 -1.54 14.63
C SER A 438 21.40 -1.13 14.04
N GLY A 439 21.62 0.16 13.76
CA GLY A 439 22.90 0.69 13.30
C GLY A 439 24.05 0.39 14.25
N LYS A 440 23.88 0.64 15.55
CA LYS A 440 24.86 0.29 16.58
C LYS A 440 25.21 -1.20 16.60
N LYS A 441 24.21 -2.06 16.39
CA LYS A 441 24.42 -3.52 16.26
C LYS A 441 25.22 -3.86 15.00
N SER A 442 24.90 -3.22 13.88
CA SER A 442 25.59 -3.41 12.60
C SER A 442 27.06 -2.98 12.68
N ILE A 443 27.38 -1.87 13.37
CA ILE A 443 28.75 -1.41 13.63
C ILE A 443 29.54 -2.47 14.42
N LYS A 444 28.93 -3.07 15.44
CA LYS A 444 29.58 -4.17 16.20
C LYS A 444 29.85 -5.39 15.32
N VAL A 445 28.91 -5.73 14.44
CA VAL A 445 29.10 -6.84 13.49
C VAL A 445 30.24 -6.52 12.53
N HIS A 446 30.32 -5.31 12.02
CA HIS A 446 31.43 -4.84 11.19
C HIS A 446 32.77 -5.02 11.89
N GLN A 447 32.92 -4.52 13.12
CA GLN A 447 34.14 -4.64 13.92
C GLN A 447 34.58 -6.10 14.12
N LEU A 448 33.62 -6.98 14.47
CA LEU A 448 33.90 -8.40 14.66
C LEU A 448 34.37 -9.11 13.38
N ASN A 449 33.83 -8.71 12.24
CA ASN A 449 34.20 -9.30 10.95
C ASN A 449 35.50 -8.68 10.39
N PHE A 450 35.85 -7.49 10.80
CA PHE A 450 37.07 -6.81 10.35
C PHE A 450 38.32 -7.20 11.16
N GLU A 451 38.19 -7.56 12.45
CA GLU A 451 39.31 -7.94 13.32
C GLU A 451 40.24 -9.05 12.76
N PRO A 452 39.72 -10.13 12.13
CA PRO A 452 40.57 -11.13 11.49
C PRO A 452 41.48 -10.59 10.38
N HIS A 453 41.04 -9.54 9.68
CA HIS A 453 41.87 -8.91 8.64
C HIS A 453 43.03 -8.10 9.20
N ILE A 454 42.83 -7.47 10.36
CA ILE A 454 43.91 -6.79 11.11
C ILE A 454 44.96 -7.82 11.54
N GLU A 455 44.52 -8.97 12.07
CA GLU A 455 45.41 -10.03 12.52
C GLU A 455 46.17 -10.67 11.35
N ALA A 456 45.51 -10.94 10.22
CA ALA A 456 46.14 -11.44 9.00
C ALA A 456 47.18 -10.45 8.45
N SER A 457 46.90 -9.16 8.48
CA SER A 457 47.83 -8.12 8.05
C SER A 457 49.05 -8.01 8.96
N ALA A 458 48.87 -8.18 10.28
CA ALA A 458 49.98 -8.26 11.21
C ALA A 458 50.90 -9.47 10.97
N GLN A 459 50.30 -10.63 10.65
CA GLN A 459 51.05 -11.84 10.26
C GLN A 459 51.81 -11.65 8.95
N GLU A 460 51.16 -11.02 7.95
CA GLU A 460 51.79 -10.71 6.67
C GLU A 460 52.97 -9.76 6.82
N LEU A 461 52.88 -8.73 7.64
CA LEU A 461 53.96 -7.84 8.01
C LEU A 461 55.11 -8.58 8.74
N PHE A 462 54.77 -9.51 9.63
CA PHE A 462 55.75 -10.31 10.39
C PHE A 462 56.51 -11.24 9.46
N LEU A 463 55.89 -11.94 8.54
CA LEU A 463 56.55 -12.80 7.57
C LEU A 463 57.49 -12.01 6.66
N HIS A 464 57.06 -10.84 6.19
CA HIS A 464 57.92 -9.97 5.37
C HIS A 464 59.12 -9.41 6.17
N LEU A 465 58.96 -9.11 7.48
CA LEU A 465 60.05 -8.76 8.36
C LEU A 465 61.07 -9.91 8.55
N GLN A 466 60.66 -11.16 8.51
CA GLN A 466 61.57 -12.32 8.58
C GLN A 466 62.51 -12.42 7.38
N GLU A 467 62.08 -11.92 6.21
CA GLU A 467 62.91 -11.81 5.00
C GLU A 467 63.99 -10.74 5.12
N HIS A 468 63.88 -9.81 6.14
CA HIS A 468 64.81 -8.73 6.40
C HIS A 468 65.42 -8.85 7.82
N PRO A 469 66.36 -9.79 8.10
CA PRO A 469 66.85 -10.11 9.44
C PRO A 469 67.50 -8.94 10.17
N THR A 470 68.16 -8.04 9.45
CA THR A 470 68.80 -6.84 10.03
C THR A 470 67.76 -5.86 10.60
N THR A 471 66.68 -5.62 9.84
CA THR A 471 65.55 -4.80 10.27
C THR A 471 64.80 -5.46 11.45
N LEU A 472 64.52 -6.77 11.35
CA LEU A 472 63.89 -7.52 12.42
C LEU A 472 64.65 -7.49 13.72
N ASN A 473 66.00 -7.68 13.69
CA ASN A 473 66.85 -7.61 14.87
C ASN A 473 66.98 -6.17 15.44
N GLY A 474 67.01 -5.15 14.55
CA GLY A 474 66.95 -3.74 14.94
C GLY A 474 65.67 -3.40 15.70
N LEU A 475 64.52 -3.83 15.17
CA LEU A 475 63.21 -3.67 15.81
C LEU A 475 63.10 -4.43 17.14
N ARG A 476 63.67 -5.64 17.21
CA ARG A 476 63.74 -6.42 18.45
C ARG A 476 64.64 -5.72 19.49
N ALA A 477 65.73 -5.12 19.09
CA ALA A 477 66.65 -4.39 19.98
C ALA A 477 66.03 -3.07 20.47
N ALA A 478 65.38 -2.29 19.59
CA ALA A 478 64.70 -1.07 19.95
C ALA A 478 63.54 -1.29 20.94
N ARG A 479 62.94 -2.44 20.91
CA ARG A 479 61.87 -2.85 21.81
C ARG A 479 62.36 -3.14 23.26
N VAL A 480 63.62 -3.33 23.46
CA VAL A 480 64.17 -3.58 24.80
C VAL A 480 64.26 -2.26 25.64
N SER A 481 63.94 -1.09 25.01
CA SER A 481 63.70 0.12 25.79
C SER A 481 62.48 -0.05 26.69
N THR A 482 62.56 0.40 27.93
CA THR A 482 61.63 0.08 29.04
C THR A 482 60.15 0.33 28.78
N ASP A 483 59.83 1.22 27.84
CA ASP A 483 58.44 1.64 27.59
C ASP A 483 57.66 0.71 26.66
N ALA A 484 58.30 0.11 25.65
CA ALA A 484 57.65 -0.80 24.73
C ALA A 484 57.35 -2.18 25.38
N ALA A 485 58.21 -2.61 26.31
CA ALA A 485 57.97 -3.84 27.08
C ALA A 485 56.79 -3.69 28.06
N ALA A 486 56.64 -2.52 28.70
CA ALA A 486 55.52 -2.23 29.58
C ALA A 486 54.17 -2.23 28.85
N VAL A 487 54.14 -1.74 27.61
CA VAL A 487 52.98 -1.71 26.73
C VAL A 487 52.47 -3.10 26.39
N VAL A 488 53.38 -4.04 26.04
CA VAL A 488 52.99 -5.42 25.71
C VAL A 488 52.54 -6.19 26.95
N ILE A 489 53.12 -5.93 28.08
CA ILE A 489 52.71 -6.51 29.37
C ILE A 489 51.32 -6.01 29.75
N ALA A 490 51.03 -4.73 29.58
CA ALA A 490 49.75 -4.11 29.87
C ALA A 490 48.63 -4.66 28.96
N LEU A 491 48.91 -4.90 27.68
CA LEU A 491 48.02 -5.60 26.74
C LEU A 491 47.74 -7.04 27.17
N LYS A 492 48.75 -7.80 27.53
CA LYS A 492 48.63 -9.21 27.94
C LYS A 492 47.96 -9.41 29.30
N THR A 493 48.06 -8.45 30.17
CA THR A 493 47.43 -8.49 31.51
C THR A 493 46.02 -7.89 31.54
N GLY A 494 45.54 -7.33 30.42
CA GLY A 494 44.20 -6.76 30.32
C GLY A 494 44.05 -5.40 31.04
N GLY A 495 45.14 -4.73 31.37
CA GLY A 495 45.13 -3.45 32.08
C GLY A 495 44.91 -2.22 31.19
N ILE A 496 45.17 -2.33 29.88
CA ILE A 496 45.00 -1.25 28.91
C ILE A 496 44.31 -1.85 27.64
N GLY A 497 43.28 -1.16 27.12
CA GLY A 497 42.63 -1.55 25.86
C GLY A 497 43.56 -1.28 24.67
N LEU A 498 43.37 -2.04 23.55
CA LEU A 498 44.12 -1.87 22.32
C LEU A 498 44.03 -0.40 21.79
N ASN A 499 42.91 0.22 21.96
CA ASN A 499 42.63 1.59 21.52
C ASN A 499 43.35 2.65 22.37
N ASP A 500 43.53 2.41 23.66
CA ASP A 500 44.28 3.31 24.54
C ASP A 500 45.78 3.25 24.24
N LEU A 501 46.25 2.16 23.65
CA LEU A 501 47.63 1.92 23.27
C LEU A 501 48.07 2.69 22.03
N ILE A 502 47.19 2.85 21.07
CA ILE A 502 47.44 3.45 19.74
C ILE A 502 48.04 4.87 19.87
N LEU A 503 47.64 5.60 20.89
CA LEU A 503 48.08 6.99 21.14
C LEU A 503 49.32 7.10 22.03
N THR A 504 49.97 6.00 22.39
CA THR A 504 51.16 6.07 23.25
C THR A 504 52.41 6.54 22.47
N PRO A 505 53.30 7.35 23.08
CA PRO A 505 54.54 7.75 22.43
C PRO A 505 55.39 6.56 21.95
N ALA A 506 55.30 5.44 22.63
CA ALA A 506 56.01 4.21 22.29
C ALA A 506 55.49 3.60 20.96
N MET A 507 54.18 3.59 20.74
CA MET A 507 53.57 3.12 19.48
C MET A 507 53.92 4.03 18.31
N LEU A 508 53.87 5.35 18.51
CA LEU A 508 54.25 6.33 17.49
C LEU A 508 55.74 6.17 17.09
N SER A 509 56.63 6.03 18.07
CA SER A 509 58.05 5.79 17.84
C SER A 509 58.31 4.50 17.07
N PHE A 510 57.61 3.41 17.42
CA PHE A 510 57.72 2.13 16.73
C PHE A 510 57.18 2.17 15.30
N SER A 511 56.05 2.83 15.10
CA SER A 511 55.42 3.03 13.77
C SER A 511 56.35 3.85 12.84
N THR A 512 56.97 4.91 13.38
CA THR A 512 57.93 5.75 12.65
C THR A 512 59.16 4.92 12.25
N MET A 513 59.71 4.13 13.17
CA MET A 513 60.85 3.27 12.90
C MET A 513 60.53 2.20 11.84
N LEU A 514 59.32 1.62 11.85
CA LEU A 514 58.84 0.72 10.80
C LEU A 514 58.74 1.44 9.45
N ALA A 515 58.14 2.63 9.42
CA ALA A 515 58.00 3.42 8.22
C ALA A 515 59.33 3.83 7.57
N GLU A 516 60.36 4.12 8.39
CA GLU A 516 61.69 4.47 7.93
C GLU A 516 62.58 3.25 7.57
N SER A 517 62.11 2.04 7.87
CA SER A 517 62.84 0.79 7.57
C SER A 517 62.67 0.34 6.12
N ALA A 518 63.40 -0.71 5.73
CA ALA A 518 63.28 -1.37 4.42
C ALA A 518 61.86 -1.90 4.15
N VAL A 519 61.05 -2.08 5.19
CA VAL A 519 59.68 -2.61 5.12
C VAL A 519 58.62 -1.49 5.00
N GLY A 520 59.03 -0.22 5.08
CA GLY A 520 58.10 0.91 5.10
C GLY A 520 57.16 0.99 3.87
N ARG A 521 57.68 0.72 2.67
CA ARG A 521 56.83 0.66 1.43
C ARG A 521 55.82 -0.50 1.48
N TYR A 522 56.21 -1.61 2.03
CA TYR A 522 55.34 -2.77 2.17
C TYR A 522 54.22 -2.48 3.21
N MET A 523 54.55 -1.81 4.29
CA MET A 523 53.60 -1.34 5.29
C MET A 523 52.52 -0.43 4.66
N GLN A 524 52.92 0.50 3.81
CA GLN A 524 51.95 1.33 3.07
C GLN A 524 51.02 0.51 2.18
N THR A 525 51.55 -0.52 1.52
CA THR A 525 50.72 -1.44 0.70
C THR A 525 49.70 -2.18 1.57
N ILE A 526 50.09 -2.63 2.74
CA ILE A 526 49.19 -3.28 3.71
C ILE A 526 48.14 -2.30 4.24
N GLU A 527 48.53 -1.04 4.51
CA GLU A 527 47.59 -0.01 4.93
C GLU A 527 46.51 0.25 3.88
N GLU A 528 46.88 0.44 2.61
CA GLU A 528 45.91 0.65 1.55
C GLU A 528 45.02 -0.57 1.34
N LYS A 529 45.55 -1.79 1.42
CA LYS A 529 44.79 -3.03 1.38
C LYS A 529 43.76 -3.11 2.53
N LEU A 530 44.15 -2.74 3.74
CA LEU A 530 43.28 -2.70 4.90
C LEU A 530 42.15 -1.67 4.73
N LYS A 531 42.45 -0.48 4.22
CA LYS A 531 41.44 0.56 3.95
C LYS A 531 40.37 0.07 2.99
N ILE A 532 40.77 -0.61 1.91
CA ILE A 532 39.84 -1.18 0.92
C ILE A 532 38.94 -2.24 1.58
N ILE A 533 39.52 -3.16 2.35
CA ILE A 533 38.77 -4.21 3.05
C ILE A 533 37.82 -3.61 4.10
N GLN A 534 38.26 -2.57 4.79
CA GLN A 534 37.48 -1.88 5.81
C GLN A 534 36.28 -1.18 5.22
N LEU A 535 36.45 -0.51 4.07
CA LEU A 535 35.36 0.11 3.32
C LEU A 535 34.33 -0.92 2.87
N ASP A 536 34.79 -2.02 2.25
CA ASP A 536 33.90 -3.12 1.81
C ASP A 536 33.13 -3.72 2.99
N SER A 537 33.82 -3.99 4.09
CA SER A 537 33.21 -4.51 5.31
C SER A 537 32.18 -3.54 5.92
N MET A 538 32.46 -2.24 5.94
CA MET A 538 31.51 -1.21 6.38
C MET A 538 30.28 -1.16 5.47
N GLN A 539 30.48 -1.14 4.17
CA GLN A 539 29.36 -1.16 3.20
C GLN A 539 28.48 -2.40 3.40
N LYS A 540 29.08 -3.57 3.52
CA LYS A 540 28.37 -4.85 3.63
C LYS A 540 27.67 -5.04 4.96
N HIS A 541 28.30 -4.68 6.09
CA HIS A 541 27.80 -5.01 7.42
C HIS A 541 27.06 -3.85 8.09
N VAL A 542 27.28 -2.59 7.66
CA VAL A 542 26.63 -1.40 8.24
C VAL A 542 25.61 -0.80 7.28
N LEU A 543 26.06 -0.40 6.07
CA LEU A 543 25.18 0.35 5.16
C LEU A 543 24.14 -0.53 4.48
N PHE A 544 24.48 -1.71 3.99
CA PHE A 544 23.55 -2.59 3.32
C PHE A 544 22.35 -3.02 4.20
N PRO A 545 22.55 -3.48 5.44
CA PRO A 545 21.41 -3.76 6.34
C PRO A 545 20.56 -2.54 6.64
N MET A 546 21.17 -1.35 6.77
CA MET A 546 20.45 -0.10 6.97
C MET A 546 19.63 0.27 5.73
N GLN A 547 20.20 0.16 4.54
CA GLN A 547 19.52 0.38 3.27
C GLN A 547 18.27 -0.49 3.15
N GLN A 548 18.40 -1.78 3.43
CA GLN A 548 17.27 -2.73 3.35
C GLN A 548 16.14 -2.33 4.32
N GLN A 549 16.46 -1.91 5.52
CA GLN A 549 15.48 -1.45 6.50
C GLN A 549 14.76 -0.17 6.02
N LEU A 550 15.51 0.79 5.49
CA LEU A 550 14.98 2.08 5.02
C LEU A 550 14.10 1.91 3.76
N ILE A 551 14.55 1.12 2.78
CA ILE A 551 13.79 0.82 1.55
C ILE A 551 12.52 0.01 1.86
N SER A 552 12.56 -0.86 2.89
CA SER A 552 11.38 -1.64 3.29
C SER A 552 10.34 -0.86 4.10
N MET A 553 10.62 0.39 4.51
CA MET A 553 9.69 1.19 5.30
C MET A 553 8.34 1.42 4.63
N PRO A 554 8.25 1.82 3.35
CA PRO A 554 6.98 1.97 2.66
C PRO A 554 6.16 0.67 2.67
N THR A 555 6.80 -0.48 2.43
CA THR A 555 6.11 -1.79 2.44
C THR A 555 5.51 -2.15 3.80
N LYS A 556 6.15 -1.74 4.91
CA LYS A 556 5.59 -1.96 6.26
C LYS A 556 4.40 -1.04 6.50
N MET A 557 4.49 0.21 6.08
CA MET A 557 3.40 1.18 6.13
C MET A 557 2.19 0.70 5.31
N GLU A 558 2.43 0.11 4.13
CA GLU A 558 1.40 -0.42 3.23
C GLU A 558 0.65 -1.63 3.83
N ARG A 559 1.28 -2.43 4.67
CA ARG A 559 0.63 -3.57 5.35
C ARG A 559 -0.25 -3.17 6.52
N GLU A 560 -0.09 -2.00 7.06
CA GLU A 560 -0.78 -1.50 8.26
C GLU A 560 -2.00 -0.62 7.92
N GLY A 561 -2.49 -0.58 6.66
CA GLY A 561 -3.67 0.21 6.32
C GLY A 561 -3.81 0.58 4.83
N LEU A 562 -4.14 1.81 4.56
CA LEU A 562 -4.61 2.45 3.32
C LEU A 562 -3.86 2.14 2.00
N TYR A 563 -2.66 1.57 2.04
CA TYR A 563 -1.78 1.42 0.87
C TYR A 563 -1.53 -0.05 0.54
N CYS A 564 -2.61 -0.84 0.48
CA CYS A 564 -2.53 -2.30 0.28
C CYS A 564 -2.25 -2.74 -1.18
N LEU A 565 -2.15 -1.78 -2.13
CA LEU A 565 -1.91 -2.08 -3.55
C LEU A 565 -0.41 -2.07 -3.86
N SER A 566 0.16 -3.26 -4.03
CA SER A 566 1.58 -3.39 -4.35
C SER A 566 1.88 -3.03 -5.81
N PRO A 567 3.10 -2.55 -6.13
CA PRO A 567 3.52 -2.29 -7.51
C PRO A 567 3.37 -3.51 -8.44
N SER A 568 3.68 -4.71 -7.95
CA SER A 568 3.56 -5.95 -8.72
C SER A 568 2.10 -6.30 -9.02
N GLU A 569 1.19 -6.04 -8.11
CA GLU A 569 -0.24 -6.25 -8.29
C GLU A 569 -0.84 -5.26 -9.30
N PHE A 570 -0.43 -4.01 -9.22
CA PHE A 570 -0.81 -2.97 -10.19
C PHE A 570 -0.31 -3.30 -11.60
N GLU A 571 0.95 -3.70 -11.75
CA GLU A 571 1.52 -4.11 -13.05
C GLU A 571 0.81 -5.35 -13.62
N ALA A 572 0.53 -6.36 -12.79
CA ALA A 572 -0.20 -7.54 -13.20
C ALA A 572 -1.62 -7.19 -13.69
N THR A 573 -2.28 -6.24 -13.03
CA THR A 573 -3.62 -5.79 -13.40
C THR A 573 -3.63 -4.98 -14.69
N ASN A 574 -2.63 -4.11 -14.91
CA ASN A 574 -2.47 -3.40 -16.18
C ASN A 574 -2.29 -4.37 -17.35
N LYS A 575 -1.45 -5.39 -17.20
CA LYS A 575 -1.29 -6.46 -18.20
C LYS A 575 -2.58 -7.26 -18.42
N ALA A 576 -3.36 -7.49 -17.37
CA ALA A 576 -4.66 -8.16 -17.49
C ALA A 576 -5.67 -7.28 -18.24
N LEU A 577 -5.67 -5.98 -18.01
CA LEU A 577 -6.52 -5.02 -18.73
C LEU A 577 -6.13 -4.94 -20.21
N GLU A 578 -4.84 -4.84 -20.54
CA GLU A 578 -4.36 -4.86 -21.92
C GLU A 578 -4.81 -6.12 -22.67
N ARG A 579 -4.67 -7.30 -22.06
CA ARG A 579 -5.15 -8.57 -22.62
C ARG A 579 -6.68 -8.61 -22.78
N LEU A 580 -7.41 -7.97 -21.88
CA LEU A 580 -8.85 -7.90 -21.97
C LEU A 580 -9.28 -6.99 -23.13
N ILE A 581 -8.60 -5.87 -23.37
CA ILE A 581 -8.93 -4.87 -24.39
C ILE A 581 -8.52 -5.37 -25.78
N SER A 582 -7.35 -6.01 -25.91
CA SER A 582 -6.95 -6.68 -27.16
C SER A 582 -7.95 -7.81 -27.52
#